data_154fc2e217fda3a9d491bba5447bd939
#
_entry.id   154fc2e217fda3a9d491bba5447bd939
#
_cell.length_a   1.000
_cell.length_b   1.000
_cell.length_c   1.000
_cell.angle_alpha   90.00
_cell.angle_beta   90.00
_cell.angle_gamma   90.00
#
_symmetry.space_group_name_H-M   'P 1'
#
loop_
_entity.id
_entity.type
_entity.pdbx_description
1 polymer ?
#
loop_
_entity_poly.entity_id
_entity_poly.type
_entity_poly.pdbx_seq_one_letter_code
_entity_poly.pdbx_strand_id
1 'polypeptide(L)'
;MYRLYHHPLDPLCRKLRLLLAEKEIACETISEEVWERRPEFLLLNPAGEVPVLVAVEGGNERIFADSTAIAEYLEEMQPRPTLIGTTPEDRAEVRRLVGWFERKFYDEVGRCLVDEKIFKRLAGRGGPDSTLLRAGYSNIHYHLDYVGYLTERRNWLAGEELTLADLAAAAQLSAVDYLGDVPWAQHPAAQDWYARIKSRPAFRGLLGDRLAGLLPARHYADLDF
;
A
#
# COMPACT_ATOMS: atom_id res chain seq x y z
N MET A 1 16.57 -0.81 16.02
CA MET A 1 15.83 0.39 15.55
C MET A 1 15.64 0.28 14.06
N TYR A 2 14.44 0.64 13.53
CA TYR A 2 14.17 0.60 12.10
C TYR A 2 13.99 2.01 11.55
N ARG A 3 14.44 2.23 10.29
CA ARG A 3 14.16 3.44 9.49
C ARG A 3 13.60 3.00 8.15
N LEU A 4 12.45 3.56 7.74
CA LEU A 4 11.79 3.28 6.47
C LEU A 4 11.90 4.52 5.56
N TYR A 5 12.65 4.41 4.48
CA TYR A 5 12.59 5.37 3.39
C TYR A 5 11.35 5.10 2.57
N HIS A 6 10.51 6.10 2.43
CA HIS A 6 9.19 5.94 1.84
C HIS A 6 8.69 7.21 1.15
N HIS A 7 7.67 7.05 0.31
CA HIS A 7 6.83 8.17 -0.11
C HIS A 7 5.41 7.98 0.46
N PRO A 8 4.76 9.03 1.02
CA PRO A 8 3.48 8.89 1.73
C PRO A 8 2.33 8.28 0.91
N LEU A 9 2.30 8.53 -0.41
CA LEU A 9 1.26 8.02 -1.30
C LEU A 9 1.72 6.84 -2.19
N ASP A 10 2.94 6.35 -2.00
CA ASP A 10 3.38 5.13 -2.67
C ASP A 10 2.69 3.90 -2.03
N PRO A 11 1.94 3.09 -2.81
CA PRO A 11 1.17 1.99 -2.25
C PRO A 11 2.02 0.90 -1.59
N LEU A 12 3.23 0.63 -2.09
CA LEU A 12 4.13 -0.36 -1.51
C LEU A 12 4.67 0.12 -0.15
N CYS A 13 4.98 1.41 -0.05
CA CYS A 13 5.35 2.05 1.20
C CYS A 13 4.19 2.05 2.21
N ARG A 14 2.96 2.31 1.74
CA ARG A 14 1.75 2.27 2.56
C ARG A 14 1.51 0.88 3.15
N LYS A 15 1.67 -0.18 2.34
CA LYS A 15 1.59 -1.56 2.85
C LYS A 15 2.57 -1.81 4.00
N LEU A 16 3.83 -1.41 3.85
CA LEU A 16 4.82 -1.61 4.91
C LEU A 16 4.55 -0.77 6.16
N ARG A 17 4.04 0.45 6.00
CA ARG A 17 3.61 1.27 7.14
C ARG A 17 2.46 0.61 7.90
N LEU A 18 1.48 0.02 7.20
CA LEU A 18 0.41 -0.77 7.80
C LEU A 18 0.96 -2.02 8.51
N LEU A 19 1.85 -2.77 7.85
CA LEU A 19 2.48 -3.96 8.42
C LEU A 19 3.24 -3.65 9.72
N LEU A 20 4.07 -2.60 9.71
CA LEU A 20 4.82 -2.16 10.89
C LEU A 20 3.88 -1.77 12.03
N ALA A 21 2.79 -1.06 11.72
CA ALA A 21 1.81 -0.65 12.71
C ALA A 21 0.97 -1.82 13.24
N GLU A 22 0.54 -2.77 12.41
CA GLU A 22 -0.18 -3.99 12.86
C GLU A 22 0.68 -4.90 13.74
N LYS A 23 1.99 -4.90 13.50
CA LYS A 23 2.96 -5.63 14.32
C LYS A 23 3.50 -4.83 15.50
N GLU A 24 3.05 -3.59 15.69
CA GLU A 24 3.53 -2.67 16.74
C GLU A 24 5.06 -2.48 16.70
N ILE A 25 5.65 -2.53 15.51
CA ILE A 25 7.08 -2.34 15.30
C ILE A 25 7.38 -0.85 15.19
N ALA A 26 8.13 -0.32 16.15
CA ALA A 26 8.58 1.08 16.10
C ALA A 26 9.53 1.31 14.92
N CYS A 27 9.20 2.28 14.07
CA CYS A 27 9.96 2.61 12.88
C CYS A 27 9.93 4.13 12.65
N GLU A 28 11.09 4.72 12.43
CA GLU A 28 11.22 6.08 11.93
C GLU A 28 10.93 6.10 10.44
N THR A 29 10.12 7.05 9.96
CA THR A 29 9.84 7.21 8.54
C THR A 29 10.63 8.40 7.97
N ILE A 30 11.30 8.19 6.84
CA ILE A 30 12.08 9.21 6.13
C ILE A 30 11.48 9.35 4.74
N SER A 31 10.99 10.57 4.43
CA SER A 31 10.42 10.84 3.11
C SER A 31 11.52 10.85 2.05
N GLU A 32 11.28 10.17 0.93
CA GLU A 32 12.19 10.11 -0.20
C GLU A 32 11.46 10.47 -1.50
N GLU A 33 11.98 11.46 -2.18
CA GLU A 33 11.51 11.89 -3.49
C GLU A 33 12.35 11.20 -4.59
N VAL A 34 11.96 9.98 -4.94
CA VAL A 34 12.74 9.08 -5.82
C VAL A 34 13.09 9.68 -7.18
N TRP A 35 12.31 10.66 -7.67
CA TRP A 35 12.58 11.38 -8.91
C TRP A 35 13.80 12.31 -8.84
N GLU A 36 14.23 12.71 -7.64
CA GLU A 36 15.44 13.52 -7.42
C GLU A 36 16.72 12.70 -7.57
N ARG A 37 16.61 11.35 -7.47
CA ARG A 37 17.73 10.40 -7.60
C ARG A 37 18.95 10.79 -6.76
N ARG A 38 18.70 11.13 -5.48
CA ARG A 38 19.74 11.55 -4.55
C ARG A 38 20.86 10.49 -4.43
N PRO A 39 22.15 10.87 -4.57
CA PRO A 39 23.26 9.90 -4.53
C PRO A 39 23.27 9.06 -3.25
N GLU A 40 22.97 9.66 -2.09
CA GLU A 40 22.95 8.98 -0.80
C GLU A 40 21.88 7.88 -0.74
N PHE A 41 20.72 8.12 -1.34
CA PHE A 41 19.65 7.13 -1.43
C PHE A 41 19.99 6.02 -2.43
N LEU A 42 20.64 6.36 -3.54
CA LEU A 42 21.08 5.36 -4.54
C LEU A 42 22.16 4.42 -3.98
N LEU A 43 22.93 4.83 -2.97
CA LEU A 43 23.85 3.93 -2.25
C LEU A 43 23.08 2.90 -1.38
N LEU A 44 21.88 3.24 -0.88
CA LEU A 44 21.03 2.30 -0.15
C LEU A 44 20.30 1.35 -1.10
N ASN A 45 19.76 1.89 -2.21
CA ASN A 45 19.07 1.11 -3.22
C ASN A 45 19.41 1.62 -4.64
N PRO A 46 20.28 0.92 -5.37
CA PRO A 46 20.68 1.32 -6.73
C PRO A 46 19.52 1.38 -7.74
N ALA A 47 18.40 0.68 -7.48
CA ALA A 47 17.18 0.80 -8.28
C ALA A 47 16.57 2.21 -8.20
N GLY A 48 16.82 2.94 -7.09
CA GLY A 48 16.27 4.27 -6.85
C GLY A 48 14.77 4.24 -6.57
N GLU A 49 14.30 3.17 -5.94
CA GLU A 49 12.90 2.92 -5.63
C GLU A 49 12.68 2.79 -4.12
N VAL A 50 11.52 3.21 -3.65
CA VAL A 50 11.03 2.96 -2.30
C VAL A 50 10.02 1.81 -2.33
N PRO A 51 9.83 1.11 -1.19
CA PRO A 51 10.38 1.31 0.13
C PRO A 51 11.80 0.73 0.31
N VAL A 52 12.58 1.34 1.21
CA VAL A 52 13.83 0.77 1.72
C VAL A 52 13.79 0.78 3.24
N LEU A 53 14.02 -0.38 3.86
CA LEU A 53 14.10 -0.54 5.31
C LEU A 53 15.57 -0.66 5.73
N VAL A 54 15.98 0.17 6.68
CA VAL A 54 17.29 0.07 7.33
C VAL A 54 17.11 -0.39 8.77
N ALA A 55 17.63 -1.57 9.08
CA ALA A 55 17.68 -2.10 10.44
C ALA A 55 19.03 -1.75 11.09
N VAL A 56 18.99 -1.03 12.21
CA VAL A 56 20.17 -0.62 12.98
C VAL A 56 20.26 -1.44 14.25
N GLU A 57 21.34 -2.22 14.38
CA GLU A 57 21.59 -3.09 15.53
C GLU A 57 23.07 -3.06 15.90
N GLY A 58 23.38 -2.69 17.15
CA GLY A 58 24.76 -2.64 17.64
C GLY A 58 25.71 -1.73 16.84
N GLY A 59 25.19 -0.68 16.20
CA GLY A 59 25.93 0.22 15.34
C GLY A 59 26.13 -0.26 13.90
N ASN A 60 25.64 -1.46 13.56
CA ASN A 60 25.66 -1.99 12.21
C ASN A 60 24.31 -1.71 11.52
N GLU A 61 24.36 -1.37 10.23
CA GLU A 61 23.20 -1.17 9.40
C GLU A 61 23.01 -2.35 8.44
N ARG A 62 21.80 -2.88 8.38
CA ARG A 62 21.36 -3.84 7.36
C ARG A 62 20.28 -3.19 6.51
N ILE A 63 20.46 -3.24 5.21
CA ILE A 63 19.57 -2.58 4.24
C ILE A 63 18.75 -3.64 3.53
N PHE A 64 17.43 -3.42 3.49
CA PHE A 64 16.48 -4.26 2.79
C PHE A 64 15.72 -3.38 1.80
N ALA A 65 15.74 -3.76 0.54
CA ALA A 65 14.97 -3.13 -0.53
C ALA A 65 13.93 -4.15 -1.06
N ASP A 66 12.90 -3.64 -1.74
CA ASP A 66 11.73 -4.38 -2.21
C ASP A 66 10.69 -4.65 -1.11
N SER A 67 9.45 -4.28 -1.43
CA SER A 67 8.31 -4.36 -0.50
C SER A 67 8.01 -5.79 -0.04
N THR A 68 8.18 -6.78 -0.92
CA THR A 68 7.93 -8.19 -0.59
C THR A 68 9.05 -8.74 0.31
N ALA A 69 10.31 -8.48 -0.04
CA ALA A 69 11.45 -8.90 0.75
C ALA A 69 11.42 -8.31 2.17
N ILE A 70 11.07 -7.02 2.29
CA ILE A 70 10.92 -6.36 3.59
C ILE A 70 9.78 -6.98 4.40
N ALA A 71 8.64 -7.25 3.77
CA ALA A 71 7.50 -7.87 4.46
C ALA A 71 7.83 -9.28 4.97
N GLU A 72 8.46 -10.12 4.17
CA GLU A 72 8.89 -11.47 4.57
C GLU A 72 9.94 -11.39 5.70
N TYR A 73 10.91 -10.49 5.61
CA TYR A 73 11.87 -10.27 6.69
C TYR A 73 11.19 -9.89 8.02
N LEU A 74 10.22 -8.97 7.99
CA LEU A 74 9.49 -8.55 9.19
C LEU A 74 8.60 -9.66 9.76
N GLU A 75 8.03 -10.52 8.91
CA GLU A 75 7.28 -11.71 9.33
C GLU A 75 8.16 -12.73 10.05
N GLU A 76 9.38 -12.97 9.55
CA GLU A 76 10.35 -13.86 10.18
C GLU A 76 10.89 -13.31 11.50
N MET A 77 11.17 -11.99 11.55
CA MET A 77 11.70 -11.35 12.76
C MET A 77 10.65 -11.21 13.87
N GLN A 78 9.39 -11.01 13.52
CA GLN A 78 8.27 -10.90 14.45
C GLN A 78 7.09 -11.77 13.97
N PRO A 79 7.10 -13.08 14.26
CA PRO A 79 6.09 -14.01 13.73
C PRO A 79 4.67 -13.79 14.26
N ARG A 80 4.47 -12.97 15.29
CA ARG A 80 3.16 -12.69 15.88
C ARG A 80 2.86 -11.21 15.95
N PRO A 81 1.62 -10.81 15.56
CA PRO A 81 0.62 -11.64 14.87
C PRO A 81 1.14 -12.09 13.51
N THR A 82 0.79 -13.32 13.08
CA THR A 82 1.11 -13.76 11.73
C THR A 82 0.16 -13.10 10.73
N LEU A 83 0.71 -12.52 9.65
CA LEU A 83 -0.07 -11.91 8.58
C LEU A 83 0.10 -12.65 7.25
N ILE A 84 0.78 -13.80 7.26
CA ILE A 84 0.97 -14.65 6.07
C ILE A 84 0.27 -16.02 6.16
N GLY A 85 -0.50 -16.25 7.24
CA GLY A 85 -1.15 -17.53 7.49
C GLY A 85 -0.21 -18.57 8.11
N THR A 86 -0.79 -19.71 8.48
CA THR A 86 -0.10 -20.75 9.26
C THR A 86 0.26 -21.99 8.46
N THR A 87 -0.53 -22.33 7.43
CA THR A 87 -0.29 -23.46 6.53
C THR A 87 0.40 -23.03 5.24
N PRO A 88 1.02 -23.96 4.50
CA PRO A 88 1.55 -23.65 3.17
C PRO A 88 0.48 -23.14 2.20
N GLU A 89 -0.74 -23.66 2.29
CA GLU A 89 -1.90 -23.27 1.47
C GLU A 89 -2.32 -21.84 1.77
N ASP A 90 -2.45 -21.47 3.06
CA ASP A 90 -2.76 -20.09 3.48
C ASP A 90 -1.70 -19.13 2.94
N ARG A 91 -0.42 -19.48 3.11
CA ARG A 91 0.71 -18.66 2.65
C ARG A 91 0.72 -18.48 1.14
N ALA A 92 0.35 -19.53 0.40
CA ALA A 92 0.24 -19.45 -1.06
C ALA A 92 -0.89 -18.49 -1.47
N GLU A 93 -2.06 -18.58 -0.81
CA GLU A 93 -3.20 -17.70 -1.10
C GLU A 93 -2.90 -16.25 -0.74
N VAL A 94 -2.30 -15.99 0.43
CA VAL A 94 -1.88 -14.63 0.82
C VAL A 94 -0.92 -14.04 -0.21
N ARG A 95 0.15 -14.76 -0.59
CA ARG A 95 1.12 -14.29 -1.58
C ARG A 95 0.51 -14.07 -2.96
N ARG A 96 -0.42 -14.94 -3.36
CA ARG A 96 -1.15 -14.80 -4.62
C ARG A 96 -1.94 -13.49 -4.65
N LEU A 97 -2.65 -13.16 -3.55
CA LEU A 97 -3.43 -11.94 -3.45
C LEU A 97 -2.56 -10.70 -3.31
N VAL A 98 -1.47 -10.76 -2.53
CA VAL A 98 -0.46 -9.68 -2.51
C VAL A 98 0.03 -9.40 -3.94
N GLY A 99 0.41 -10.45 -4.68
CA GLY A 99 0.84 -10.31 -6.07
C GLY A 99 -0.26 -9.80 -7.01
N TRP A 100 -1.54 -10.08 -6.73
CA TRP A 100 -2.65 -9.49 -7.47
C TRP A 100 -2.69 -7.97 -7.30
N PHE A 101 -2.65 -7.48 -6.06
CA PHE A 101 -2.77 -6.05 -5.79
C PHE A 101 -1.50 -5.28 -6.13
N GLU A 102 -0.32 -5.79 -5.86
CA GLU A 102 0.93 -5.09 -6.11
C GLU A 102 1.38 -5.10 -7.58
N ARG A 103 0.83 -6.00 -8.41
CA ARG A 103 1.14 -6.06 -9.84
C ARG A 103 -0.08 -5.77 -10.70
N LYS A 104 -1.09 -6.65 -10.71
CA LYS A 104 -2.23 -6.52 -11.61
C LYS A 104 -3.06 -5.26 -11.32
N PHE A 105 -3.45 -5.04 -10.05
CA PHE A 105 -4.17 -3.81 -9.68
C PHE A 105 -3.31 -2.57 -9.95
N TYR A 106 -2.05 -2.61 -9.57
CA TYR A 106 -1.14 -1.49 -9.82
C TYR A 106 -1.02 -1.18 -11.31
N ASP A 107 -0.79 -2.18 -12.17
CA ASP A 107 -0.67 -1.99 -13.60
C ASP A 107 -1.96 -1.44 -14.26
N GLU A 108 -3.13 -1.89 -13.79
CA GLU A 108 -4.41 -1.56 -14.40
C GLU A 108 -5.09 -0.33 -13.79
N VAL A 109 -4.79 0.01 -12.52
CA VAL A 109 -5.42 1.11 -11.77
C VAL A 109 -4.39 2.06 -11.18
N GLY A 110 -3.46 1.56 -10.36
CA GLY A 110 -2.47 2.39 -9.64
C GLY A 110 -1.67 3.26 -10.59
N ARG A 111 -1.03 2.66 -11.59
CA ARG A 111 -0.27 3.37 -12.61
C ARG A 111 -1.14 4.34 -13.41
N CYS A 112 -2.38 3.98 -13.70
CA CYS A 112 -3.29 4.81 -14.48
C CYS A 112 -3.84 6.01 -13.72
N LEU A 113 -4.05 5.90 -12.41
CA LEU A 113 -4.66 6.95 -11.60
C LEU A 113 -3.64 7.63 -10.68
N VAL A 114 -2.91 6.85 -9.88
CA VAL A 114 -1.99 7.38 -8.87
C VAL A 114 -0.73 7.94 -9.52
N ASP A 115 -0.08 7.19 -10.42
CA ASP A 115 1.13 7.68 -11.07
C ASP A 115 0.84 8.87 -11.97
N GLU A 116 -0.25 8.83 -12.75
CA GLU A 116 -0.61 9.92 -13.64
C GLU A 116 -0.99 11.21 -12.90
N LYS A 117 -1.76 11.12 -11.80
CA LYS A 117 -2.25 12.30 -11.09
C LYS A 117 -1.28 12.82 -10.01
N ILE A 118 -0.44 11.95 -9.45
CA ILE A 118 0.46 12.28 -8.35
C ILE A 118 1.92 12.29 -8.82
N PHE A 119 2.49 11.12 -9.09
CA PHE A 119 3.94 10.99 -9.30
C PHE A 119 4.44 11.69 -10.56
N LYS A 120 3.68 11.64 -11.65
CA LYS A 120 4.00 12.37 -12.88
C LYS A 120 4.05 13.88 -12.66
N ARG A 121 3.10 14.41 -11.88
CA ARG A 121 3.06 15.84 -11.53
C ARG A 121 4.22 16.23 -10.61
N LEU A 122 4.50 15.45 -9.55
CA LEU A 122 5.59 15.71 -8.62
C LEU A 122 6.95 15.65 -9.32
N ALA A 123 7.13 14.72 -10.25
CA ALA A 123 8.35 14.60 -11.04
C ALA A 123 8.46 15.66 -12.18
N GLY A 124 7.52 16.60 -12.29
CA GLY A 124 7.54 17.64 -13.32
C GLY A 124 7.37 17.12 -14.76
N ARG A 125 6.76 15.93 -14.92
CA ARG A 125 6.61 15.25 -16.25
C ARG A 125 5.31 15.61 -16.98
N GLY A 126 4.67 16.72 -16.58
CA GLY A 126 3.46 17.24 -17.23
C GLY A 126 2.15 16.77 -16.56
N GLY A 127 1.02 16.98 -17.26
CA GLY A 127 -0.30 16.59 -16.78
C GLY A 127 -0.63 15.12 -17.04
N PRO A 128 -1.73 14.61 -16.45
CA PRO A 128 -2.16 13.23 -16.60
C PRO A 128 -2.65 12.92 -18.03
N ASP A 129 -2.40 11.69 -18.49
CA ASP A 129 -2.91 11.18 -19.77
C ASP A 129 -4.38 10.76 -19.62
N SER A 130 -5.26 11.40 -20.38
CA SER A 130 -6.71 11.13 -20.33
C SER A 130 -7.10 9.72 -20.78
N THR A 131 -6.29 9.05 -21.59
CA THR A 131 -6.53 7.67 -22.03
C THR A 131 -6.23 6.70 -20.90
N LEU A 132 -5.10 6.91 -20.20
CA LEU A 132 -4.76 6.11 -19.02
C LEU A 132 -5.78 6.34 -17.90
N LEU A 133 -6.19 7.59 -17.64
CA LEU A 133 -7.23 7.86 -16.62
C LEU A 133 -8.52 7.09 -16.91
N ARG A 134 -9.00 7.11 -18.17
CA ARG A 134 -10.21 6.36 -18.56
C ARG A 134 -10.05 4.86 -18.35
N ALA A 135 -8.88 4.31 -18.69
CA ALA A 135 -8.59 2.90 -18.45
C ALA A 135 -8.62 2.57 -16.95
N GLY A 136 -7.95 3.37 -16.11
CA GLY A 136 -7.95 3.19 -14.66
C GLY A 136 -9.35 3.24 -14.05
N TYR A 137 -10.18 4.21 -14.44
CA TYR A 137 -11.58 4.31 -14.00
C TYR A 137 -12.44 3.12 -14.45
N SER A 138 -12.18 2.55 -15.60
CA SER A 138 -12.90 1.36 -16.07
C SER A 138 -12.44 0.10 -15.33
N ASN A 139 -11.13 -0.06 -15.15
CA ASN A 139 -10.55 -1.27 -14.58
C ASN A 139 -10.81 -1.42 -13.08
N ILE A 140 -10.91 -0.31 -12.33
CA ILE A 140 -11.12 -0.36 -10.88
C ILE A 140 -12.37 -1.13 -10.48
N HIS A 141 -13.43 -1.07 -11.30
CA HIS A 141 -14.69 -1.80 -11.05
C HIS A 141 -14.45 -3.31 -10.97
N TYR A 142 -13.69 -3.86 -11.92
CA TYR A 142 -13.34 -5.27 -11.92
C TYR A 142 -12.61 -5.71 -10.65
N HIS A 143 -11.71 -4.89 -10.14
CA HIS A 143 -10.97 -5.18 -8.90
C HIS A 143 -11.85 -5.06 -7.66
N LEU A 144 -12.76 -4.07 -7.61
CA LEU A 144 -13.71 -3.93 -6.51
C LEU A 144 -14.73 -5.06 -6.49
N ASP A 145 -15.21 -5.51 -7.66
CA ASP A 145 -16.05 -6.71 -7.77
C ASP A 145 -15.33 -7.96 -7.26
N TYR A 146 -14.01 -8.07 -7.55
CA TYR A 146 -13.22 -9.18 -7.04
C TYR A 146 -13.04 -9.12 -5.51
N VAL A 147 -12.82 -7.94 -4.94
CA VAL A 147 -12.81 -7.74 -3.48
C VAL A 147 -14.16 -8.18 -2.89
N GLY A 148 -15.28 -7.71 -3.44
CA GLY A 148 -16.62 -8.09 -3.02
C GLY A 148 -16.83 -9.62 -3.09
N TYR A 149 -16.46 -10.25 -4.20
CA TYR A 149 -16.54 -11.71 -4.37
C TYR A 149 -15.79 -12.47 -3.26
N LEU A 150 -14.59 -12.01 -2.86
CA LEU A 150 -13.81 -12.64 -1.81
C LEU A 150 -14.46 -12.45 -0.44
N THR A 151 -14.89 -11.25 -0.12
CA THR A 151 -15.42 -10.87 1.21
C THR A 151 -16.85 -11.37 1.48
N GLU A 152 -17.61 -11.72 0.45
CA GLU A 152 -18.86 -12.44 0.60
C GLU A 152 -18.68 -13.89 1.08
N ARG A 153 -17.47 -14.45 0.98
CA ARG A 153 -17.15 -15.85 1.26
C ARG A 153 -16.14 -16.02 2.39
N ARG A 154 -15.52 -14.95 2.83
CA ARG A 154 -14.44 -14.91 3.81
C ARG A 154 -14.56 -13.66 4.66
N ASN A 155 -14.07 -13.70 5.87
CA ASN A 155 -14.02 -12.50 6.71
C ASN A 155 -13.01 -11.47 6.20
N TRP A 156 -11.87 -11.95 5.67
CA TRP A 156 -10.81 -11.15 5.05
C TRP A 156 -10.47 -11.72 3.67
N LEU A 157 -9.67 -11.00 2.88
CA LEU A 157 -9.42 -11.38 1.48
C LEU A 157 -8.83 -12.78 1.31
N ALA A 158 -7.94 -13.21 2.21
CA ALA A 158 -7.28 -14.51 2.12
C ALA A 158 -7.90 -15.59 3.01
N GLY A 159 -8.86 -15.25 3.88
CA GLY A 159 -9.47 -16.22 4.81
C GLY A 159 -10.18 -15.55 5.98
N GLU A 160 -10.09 -16.17 7.17
CA GLU A 160 -10.81 -15.71 8.37
C GLU A 160 -10.07 -14.60 9.14
N GLU A 161 -8.76 -14.49 8.96
CA GLU A 161 -7.91 -13.54 9.68
C GLU A 161 -7.34 -12.48 8.74
N LEU A 162 -7.04 -11.31 9.31
CA LEU A 162 -6.34 -10.23 8.61
C LEU A 162 -4.96 -10.71 8.14
N THR A 163 -4.63 -10.43 6.89
CA THR A 163 -3.35 -10.84 6.30
C THR A 163 -2.68 -9.73 5.49
N LEU A 164 -1.46 -9.98 5.02
CA LEU A 164 -0.76 -9.10 4.08
C LEU A 164 -1.55 -8.86 2.79
N ALA A 165 -2.47 -9.77 2.41
CA ALA A 165 -3.35 -9.57 1.26
C ALA A 165 -4.28 -8.36 1.47
N ASP A 166 -4.84 -8.24 2.68
CA ASP A 166 -5.70 -7.11 3.05
C ASP A 166 -4.90 -5.81 3.12
N LEU A 167 -3.70 -5.85 3.72
CA LEU A 167 -2.83 -4.68 3.81
C LEU A 167 -2.39 -4.20 2.41
N ALA A 168 -2.05 -5.12 1.50
CA ALA A 168 -1.67 -4.78 0.13
C ALA A 168 -2.84 -4.16 -0.65
N ALA A 169 -4.02 -4.77 -0.57
CA ALA A 169 -5.23 -4.24 -1.21
C ALA A 169 -5.60 -2.86 -0.66
N ALA A 170 -5.63 -2.72 0.67
CA ALA A 170 -5.98 -1.46 1.31
C ALA A 170 -4.96 -0.36 1.05
N ALA A 171 -3.68 -0.68 1.00
CA ALA A 171 -2.63 0.27 0.64
C ALA A 171 -2.81 0.82 -0.78
N GLN A 172 -3.07 -0.05 -1.76
CA GLN A 172 -3.36 0.33 -3.13
C GLN A 172 -4.62 1.20 -3.24
N LEU A 173 -5.74 0.72 -2.68
CA LEU A 173 -7.00 1.47 -2.70
C LEU A 173 -6.90 2.79 -1.96
N SER A 174 -6.16 2.87 -0.86
CA SER A 174 -6.02 4.10 -0.09
C SER A 174 -5.33 5.25 -0.85
N ALA A 175 -4.43 4.94 -1.78
CA ALA A 175 -3.82 5.95 -2.63
C ALA A 175 -4.83 6.47 -3.69
N VAL A 176 -5.69 5.61 -4.21
CA VAL A 176 -6.78 5.98 -5.11
C VAL A 176 -7.90 6.72 -4.37
N ASP A 177 -8.22 6.28 -3.14
CA ASP A 177 -9.21 6.91 -2.26
C ASP A 177 -8.78 8.33 -1.82
N TYR A 178 -7.48 8.55 -1.64
CA TYR A 178 -6.91 9.89 -1.41
C TYR A 178 -7.28 10.86 -2.54
N LEU A 179 -7.32 10.38 -3.77
CA LEU A 179 -7.73 11.16 -4.95
C LEU A 179 -9.25 11.33 -5.07
N GLY A 180 -10.05 10.54 -4.33
CA GLY A 180 -11.51 10.49 -4.47
C GLY A 180 -11.98 9.72 -5.69
N ASP A 181 -11.15 8.83 -6.22
CA ASP A 181 -11.40 8.14 -7.49
C ASP A 181 -11.98 6.73 -7.31
N VAL A 182 -12.23 6.27 -6.08
CA VAL A 182 -12.83 4.95 -5.84
C VAL A 182 -14.36 5.06 -5.89
N PRO A 183 -15.05 4.31 -6.77
CA PRO A 183 -16.51 4.37 -6.92
C PRO A 183 -17.23 3.53 -5.87
N TRP A 184 -17.05 3.84 -4.58
CA TRP A 184 -17.54 3.06 -3.45
C TRP A 184 -19.03 2.74 -3.50
N ALA A 185 -19.87 3.72 -3.84
CA ALA A 185 -21.32 3.55 -3.89
C ALA A 185 -21.80 2.45 -4.84
N GLN A 186 -20.98 2.03 -5.79
CA GLN A 186 -21.29 0.96 -6.74
C GLN A 186 -20.79 -0.42 -6.27
N HIS A 187 -19.99 -0.47 -5.20
CA HIS A 187 -19.34 -1.70 -4.71
C HIS A 187 -19.44 -1.82 -3.17
N PRO A 188 -20.67 -1.95 -2.61
CA PRO A 188 -20.92 -1.89 -1.17
C PRO A 188 -20.11 -2.95 -0.39
N ALA A 189 -19.99 -4.19 -0.89
CA ALA A 189 -19.22 -5.23 -0.21
C ALA A 189 -17.72 -4.89 -0.09
N ALA A 190 -17.14 -4.27 -1.13
CA ALA A 190 -15.75 -3.80 -1.10
C ALA A 190 -15.61 -2.57 -0.17
N GLN A 191 -16.63 -1.69 -0.14
CA GLN A 191 -16.69 -0.54 0.77
C GLN A 191 -16.71 -1.00 2.23
N ASP A 192 -17.57 -1.95 2.58
CA ASP A 192 -17.68 -2.51 3.93
C ASP A 192 -16.36 -3.15 4.40
N TRP A 193 -15.70 -3.90 3.52
CA TRP A 193 -14.39 -4.45 3.81
C TRP A 193 -13.35 -3.35 4.02
N TYR A 194 -13.33 -2.33 3.15
CA TYR A 194 -12.36 -1.25 3.27
C TYR A 194 -12.63 -0.39 4.52
N ALA A 195 -13.86 -0.12 4.89
CA ALA A 195 -14.22 0.58 6.12
C ALA A 195 -13.72 -0.18 7.37
N ARG A 196 -13.82 -1.51 7.39
CA ARG A 196 -13.29 -2.34 8.48
C ARG A 196 -11.78 -2.21 8.64
N ILE A 197 -11.01 -2.23 7.54
CA ILE A 197 -9.55 -2.09 7.63
C ILE A 197 -9.15 -0.64 7.91
N LYS A 198 -9.83 0.33 7.34
CA LYS A 198 -9.61 1.77 7.53
C LYS A 198 -9.84 2.20 8.99
N SER A 199 -10.78 1.56 9.70
CA SER A 199 -11.06 1.84 11.12
C SER A 199 -10.01 1.29 12.08
N ARG A 200 -9.09 0.43 11.63
CA ARG A 200 -8.03 -0.13 12.48
C ARG A 200 -7.04 0.95 12.95
N PRO A 201 -6.51 0.84 14.18
CA PRO A 201 -5.51 1.80 14.68
C PRO A 201 -4.29 1.95 13.76
N ALA A 202 -3.84 0.86 13.12
CA ALA A 202 -2.72 0.86 12.18
C ALA A 202 -2.95 1.78 10.97
N PHE A 203 -4.19 1.97 10.54
CA PHE A 203 -4.52 2.78 9.37
C PHE A 203 -4.45 4.29 9.64
N ARG A 204 -4.51 4.73 10.90
CA ARG A 204 -4.55 6.15 11.28
C ARG A 204 -3.37 6.94 10.74
N GLY A 205 -2.18 6.31 10.69
CA GLY A 205 -0.99 6.95 10.13
C GLY A 205 -1.14 7.36 8.67
N LEU A 206 -1.88 6.57 7.88
CA LEU A 206 -2.14 6.86 6.46
C LEU A 206 -3.18 7.99 6.28
N LEU A 207 -4.18 8.06 7.16
CA LEU A 207 -5.22 9.11 7.11
C LEU A 207 -4.66 10.49 7.42
N GLY A 208 -3.53 10.55 8.14
CA GLY A 208 -2.81 11.77 8.46
C GLY A 208 -1.95 12.32 7.31
N ASP A 209 -1.69 11.52 6.27
CA ASP A 209 -0.83 11.94 5.18
C ASP A 209 -1.37 13.17 4.45
N ARG A 210 -0.48 14.11 4.16
CA ARG A 210 -0.78 15.31 3.39
C ARG A 210 0.33 15.54 2.38
N LEU A 211 -0.05 15.82 1.16
CA LEU A 211 0.88 16.14 0.10
C LEU A 211 0.76 17.62 -0.27
N ALA A 212 1.88 18.31 -0.40
CA ALA A 212 1.88 19.72 -0.77
C ALA A 212 1.23 19.91 -2.15
N GLY A 213 0.24 20.80 -2.22
CA GLY A 213 -0.48 21.10 -3.45
C GLY A 213 -1.46 20.03 -3.95
N LEU A 214 -1.72 18.98 -3.14
CA LEU A 214 -2.74 17.95 -3.45
C LEU A 214 -3.45 17.54 -2.15
N LEU A 215 -4.62 18.10 -1.91
CA LEU A 215 -5.42 17.75 -0.74
C LEU A 215 -6.14 16.40 -0.96
N PRO A 216 -6.33 15.60 0.10
CA PRO A 216 -7.14 14.40 0.02
C PRO A 216 -8.61 14.72 -0.26
N ALA A 217 -9.32 13.77 -0.83
CA ALA A 217 -10.78 13.83 -0.96
C ALA A 217 -11.44 14.04 0.41
N ARG A 218 -12.59 14.72 0.44
CA ARG A 218 -13.26 15.10 1.71
C ARG A 218 -13.58 13.91 2.60
N HIS A 219 -14.02 12.79 2.01
CA HIS A 219 -14.35 11.56 2.72
C HIS A 219 -13.13 10.73 3.13
N TYR A 220 -11.92 11.08 2.64
CA TYR A 220 -10.73 10.24 2.84
C TYR A 220 -10.40 9.97 4.31
N ALA A 221 -10.60 10.93 5.20
CA ALA A 221 -10.35 10.76 6.64
C ALA A 221 -11.61 10.31 7.41
N ASP A 222 -12.76 10.22 6.75
CA ASP A 222 -14.00 9.72 7.35
C ASP A 222 -13.95 8.19 7.44
N LEU A 223 -14.30 7.63 8.58
CA LEU A 223 -14.31 6.19 8.82
C LEU A 223 -15.63 5.55 8.41
N ASP A 224 -16.71 6.35 8.36
CA ASP A 224 -18.09 5.94 8.09
C ASP A 224 -18.59 6.45 6.72
N PHE A 225 -17.71 6.53 5.73
CA PHE A 225 -17.97 7.12 4.41
C PHE A 225 -18.82 6.24 3.48
#